data_823ceae1bb65737bd1b53e3edb7f2f6c
#
_entry.id   823ceae1bb65737bd1b53e3edb7f2f6c
#
_cell.length_a   1.000
_cell.length_b   1.000
_cell.length_c   1.000
_cell.angle_alpha   90.00
_cell.angle_beta   90.00
_cell.angle_gamma   90.00
#
_symmetry.space_group_name_H-M   'P 1'
#
loop_
_entity.id
_entity.type
_entity.pdbx_description
1 polymer ?
#
loop_
_entity_poly.entity_id
_entity_poly.type
_entity_poly.pdbx_seq_one_letter_code
_entity_poly.pdbx_strand_id
1 'polypeptide(L)'
;MRVRFWGTRGSIATPGPDTLRFGGNTSCVEVTTNGGDCFILDCGTGARALGAALMSNAPGPFSATILLSHTHWDHIQGFPFFAPLFVPGNRITVCGPEGSGRSLRDVLSGQMEFAYFPVEIAQLPASITFQELGEGTHEIGGAKIVAQYLHHPAMTLGYRIEADGAAVVYLCDHEPFSETLWHENPAPGQAASIVHEGDRRHARFMAGAGLVIHDAQYTPEEYPSKKNWGHSTYEYAVELAATAGVLRLALTHHDPAHDDAFIDGLETRAQAYAKQLGHAVEVLCAYEGLDLAVEPHGVQNLSSTPPSPHSGRDVLSGRNILVVDDDPDIRALANLALSQDGHIVIEASSGREALALIAAQAPDLLVLDLLMPEQGGLEVLKILRSKPATAALPVVVLTAMDDEVTTRAGFEFGATDYLTKPFSIPQLAARVRACLQRSAKGVT
;
A
#
# COMPACT_ATOMS: atom_id res chain seq x y z
N MET A 1 -7.99 -9.80 18.85
CA MET A 1 -7.11 -10.41 17.82
C MET A 1 -5.72 -10.71 18.40
N ARG A 2 -5.02 -11.67 17.81
CA ARG A 2 -3.60 -11.98 18.12
C ARG A 2 -2.77 -11.78 16.88
N VAL A 3 -1.60 -11.16 17.01
CA VAL A 3 -0.67 -10.89 15.90
C VAL A 3 0.68 -11.51 16.21
N ARG A 4 1.22 -12.32 15.30
CA ARG A 4 2.51 -12.98 15.45
C ARG A 4 3.39 -12.77 14.23
N PHE A 5 4.64 -12.39 14.46
CA PHE A 5 5.62 -12.13 13.42
C PHE A 5 6.45 -13.39 13.15
N TRP A 6 6.57 -13.75 11.87
CA TRP A 6 7.31 -14.91 11.37
C TRP A 6 8.48 -14.51 10.47
N GLY A 7 8.47 -13.26 9.99
CA GLY A 7 9.52 -12.66 9.21
C GLY A 7 9.37 -11.14 9.23
N THR A 8 10.48 -10.43 9.37
CA THR A 8 10.53 -8.98 9.61
C THR A 8 11.57 -8.26 8.76
N ARG A 9 12.34 -8.99 7.93
CA ARG A 9 13.34 -8.44 7.02
C ARG A 9 12.73 -7.98 5.71
N GLY A 10 13.32 -6.93 5.15
CA GLY A 10 13.03 -6.44 3.80
C GLY A 10 14.00 -6.99 2.76
N SER A 11 13.60 -6.89 1.51
CA SER A 11 14.38 -7.13 0.28
C SER A 11 14.88 -8.57 0.11
N ILE A 12 15.56 -9.16 1.10
CA ILE A 12 16.10 -10.52 1.04
C ILE A 12 16.26 -11.13 2.44
N ALA A 13 16.11 -12.44 2.53
CA ALA A 13 16.41 -13.16 3.75
C ALA A 13 17.90 -13.07 4.13
N THR A 14 18.17 -12.74 5.39
CA THR A 14 19.54 -12.54 5.94
C THR A 14 19.78 -13.40 7.19
N PRO A 15 19.75 -14.75 7.06
CA PRO A 15 20.03 -15.62 8.20
C PRO A 15 21.54 -15.55 8.55
N GLY A 16 21.83 -15.35 9.83
CA GLY A 16 23.22 -15.28 10.30
C GLY A 16 23.32 -15.10 11.80
N PRO A 17 24.55 -15.17 12.37
CA PRO A 17 24.76 -14.97 13.79
C PRO A 17 24.37 -13.55 14.25
N ASP A 18 24.46 -12.57 13.37
CA ASP A 18 24.22 -11.15 13.65
C ASP A 18 22.73 -10.75 13.48
N THR A 19 21.86 -11.69 13.13
CA THR A 19 20.41 -11.49 12.90
C THR A 19 19.54 -12.45 13.71
N LEU A 20 20.07 -13.09 14.73
CA LEU A 20 19.36 -14.11 15.50
C LEU A 20 18.24 -13.53 16.37
N ARG A 21 18.36 -12.30 16.84
CA ARG A 21 17.42 -11.68 17.74
C ARG A 21 16.18 -11.14 17.03
N PHE A 22 16.37 -10.38 15.96
CA PHE A 22 15.25 -9.84 15.18
C PHE A 22 14.79 -10.79 14.08
N GLY A 23 15.61 -11.77 13.72
CA GLY A 23 15.32 -12.78 12.72
C GLY A 23 15.87 -12.40 11.34
N GLY A 24 16.01 -13.41 10.48
CA GLY A 24 16.56 -13.28 9.14
C GLY A 24 15.54 -13.54 8.02
N ASN A 25 14.28 -13.86 8.35
CA ASN A 25 13.24 -14.15 7.37
C ASN A 25 12.54 -12.89 6.87
N THR A 26 12.13 -12.90 5.60
CA THR A 26 11.38 -11.81 4.99
C THR A 26 9.90 -11.84 5.37
N SER A 27 9.22 -10.74 5.08
CA SER A 27 7.90 -10.34 5.56
C SER A 27 6.86 -11.45 5.61
N CYS A 28 6.40 -11.77 6.83
CA CYS A 28 5.29 -12.69 7.07
C CYS A 28 4.72 -12.45 8.47
N VAL A 29 3.46 -12.04 8.55
CA VAL A 29 2.78 -11.78 9.82
C VAL A 29 1.45 -12.53 9.86
N GLU A 30 1.21 -13.26 10.95
CA GLU A 30 -0.04 -13.97 11.22
C GLU A 30 -0.96 -13.08 12.08
N VAL A 31 -2.21 -12.92 11.66
CA VAL A 31 -3.29 -12.30 12.43
C VAL A 31 -4.40 -13.31 12.64
N THR A 32 -4.69 -13.63 13.88
CA THR A 32 -5.76 -14.57 14.24
C THR A 32 -6.87 -13.85 15.00
N THR A 33 -8.12 -14.01 14.54
CA THR A 33 -9.31 -13.49 15.24
C THR A 33 -9.70 -14.38 16.41
N ASN A 34 -10.49 -13.86 17.34
CA ASN A 34 -11.07 -14.67 18.44
C ASN A 34 -12.00 -15.77 17.90
N GLY A 35 -12.56 -15.58 16.69
CA GLY A 35 -13.36 -16.58 15.98
C GLY A 35 -12.52 -17.71 15.35
N GLY A 36 -11.19 -17.57 15.31
CA GLY A 36 -10.28 -18.55 14.73
C GLY A 36 -9.97 -18.32 13.26
N ASP A 37 -10.41 -17.20 12.66
CA ASP A 37 -10.01 -16.86 11.29
C ASP A 37 -8.52 -16.51 11.26
N CYS A 38 -7.81 -17.04 10.29
CA CYS A 38 -6.37 -16.85 10.12
C CYS A 38 -6.09 -16.01 8.88
N PHE A 39 -5.49 -14.84 9.09
CA PHE A 39 -4.97 -13.98 8.03
C PHE A 39 -3.45 -14.00 8.08
N ILE A 40 -2.83 -14.05 6.91
CA ILE A 40 -1.38 -14.03 6.74
C ILE A 40 -1.05 -12.81 5.88
N LEU A 41 -0.36 -11.84 6.47
CA LEU A 41 0.09 -10.63 5.80
C LEU A 41 1.47 -10.89 5.22
N ASP A 42 1.54 -10.95 3.91
CA ASP A 42 2.64 -11.40 3.08
C ASP A 42 3.09 -12.86 3.31
N CYS A 43 3.76 -13.40 2.33
CA CYS A 43 4.19 -14.80 2.26
C CYS A 43 5.69 -14.89 1.90
N GLY A 44 6.52 -14.06 2.57
CA GLY A 44 7.98 -14.12 2.47
C GLY A 44 8.53 -15.38 3.12
N THR A 45 9.84 -15.47 3.32
CA THR A 45 10.48 -16.70 3.82
C THR A 45 9.99 -17.14 5.20
N GLY A 46 9.46 -16.20 6.01
CA GLY A 46 8.81 -16.51 7.30
C GLY A 46 7.62 -17.47 7.18
N ALA A 47 6.95 -17.49 6.03
CA ALA A 47 5.81 -18.38 5.79
C ALA A 47 6.16 -19.88 5.90
N ARG A 48 7.41 -20.26 5.69
CA ARG A 48 7.85 -21.65 5.91
C ARG A 48 7.68 -22.06 7.37
N ALA A 49 8.14 -21.24 8.30
CA ALA A 49 8.04 -21.52 9.73
C ALA A 49 6.58 -21.47 10.22
N LEU A 50 5.83 -20.46 9.77
CA LEU A 50 4.39 -20.34 10.01
C LEU A 50 3.66 -21.61 9.54
N GLY A 51 3.89 -22.05 8.30
CA GLY A 51 3.24 -23.24 7.74
C GLY A 51 3.51 -24.50 8.57
N ALA A 52 4.74 -24.69 9.04
CA ALA A 52 5.09 -25.81 9.92
C ALA A 52 4.35 -25.73 11.25
N ALA A 53 4.26 -24.53 11.87
CA ALA A 53 3.54 -24.33 13.12
C ALA A 53 2.03 -24.58 12.98
N LEU A 54 1.41 -24.10 11.91
CA LEU A 54 -0.01 -24.31 11.61
C LEU A 54 -0.31 -25.82 11.47
N MET A 55 0.53 -26.56 10.76
CA MET A 55 0.35 -28.01 10.58
C MET A 55 0.55 -28.81 11.88
N SER A 56 1.39 -28.34 12.77
CA SER A 56 1.60 -28.99 14.08
C SER A 56 0.42 -28.78 15.03
N ASN A 57 -0.31 -27.66 14.90
CA ASN A 57 -1.38 -27.27 15.80
C ASN A 57 -2.79 -27.64 15.31
N ALA A 58 -2.95 -28.01 14.02
CA ALA A 58 -4.27 -28.30 13.44
C ALA A 58 -4.42 -29.80 13.17
N PRO A 59 -5.28 -30.53 13.94
CA PRO A 59 -5.51 -31.96 13.70
C PRO A 59 -6.41 -32.28 12.49
N GLY A 60 -6.79 -31.30 11.69
CA GLY A 60 -7.69 -31.47 10.52
C GLY A 60 -7.55 -30.35 9.48
N PRO A 61 -8.40 -30.37 8.44
CA PRO A 61 -8.39 -29.36 7.41
C PRO A 61 -8.59 -27.97 7.99
N PHE A 62 -7.80 -27.00 7.50
CA PHE A 62 -7.85 -25.63 7.97
C PHE A 62 -8.05 -24.64 6.82
N SER A 63 -8.45 -23.41 7.15
CA SER A 63 -8.63 -22.33 6.18
C SER A 63 -7.81 -21.13 6.60
N ALA A 64 -7.16 -20.47 5.63
CA ALA A 64 -6.46 -19.22 5.84
C ALA A 64 -6.63 -18.27 4.64
N THR A 65 -6.50 -16.99 4.90
CA THR A 65 -6.44 -15.95 3.87
C THR A 65 -5.04 -15.31 3.89
N ILE A 66 -4.32 -15.40 2.79
CA ILE A 66 -3.07 -14.69 2.56
C ILE A 66 -3.43 -13.34 1.92
N LEU A 67 -3.02 -12.25 2.53
CA LEU A 67 -3.17 -10.88 2.05
C LEU A 67 -1.78 -10.39 1.62
N LEU A 68 -1.49 -10.46 0.33
CA LEU A 68 -0.22 -9.99 -0.22
C LEU A 68 -0.28 -8.48 -0.41
N SER A 69 0.68 -7.77 0.18
CA SER A 69 0.85 -6.33 -0.06
C SER A 69 1.17 -6.07 -1.53
N HIS A 70 2.10 -6.81 -2.08
CA HIS A 70 2.50 -6.83 -3.49
C HIS A 70 3.29 -8.10 -3.82
N THR A 71 3.87 -8.18 -5.02
CA THR A 71 4.48 -9.41 -5.52
C THR A 71 6.01 -9.32 -5.72
N HIS A 72 6.71 -8.43 -4.98
CA HIS A 72 8.16 -8.52 -4.91
C HIS A 72 8.58 -9.82 -4.20
N TRP A 73 9.78 -10.29 -4.50
CA TRP A 73 10.24 -11.63 -4.10
C TRP A 73 10.20 -11.85 -2.59
N ASP A 74 10.61 -10.90 -1.82
CA ASP A 74 10.65 -10.97 -0.36
C ASP A 74 9.25 -11.07 0.29
N HIS A 75 8.19 -10.76 -0.46
CA HIS A 75 6.80 -10.91 -0.01
C HIS A 75 6.12 -12.19 -0.50
N ILE A 76 6.70 -12.92 -1.47
CA ILE A 76 6.08 -14.12 -2.06
C ILE A 76 6.96 -15.36 -2.06
N GLN A 77 8.28 -15.25 -1.84
CA GLN A 77 9.19 -16.39 -2.06
C GLN A 77 8.99 -17.54 -1.07
N GLY A 78 8.29 -17.33 0.04
CA GLY A 78 7.90 -18.40 0.97
C GLY A 78 6.68 -19.20 0.53
N PHE A 79 5.90 -18.70 -0.44
CA PHE A 79 4.67 -19.36 -0.89
C PHE A 79 4.91 -20.81 -1.36
N PRO A 80 5.91 -21.14 -2.19
CA PRO A 80 6.19 -22.53 -2.58
C PRO A 80 6.54 -23.46 -1.41
N PHE A 81 6.95 -22.90 -0.27
CA PHE A 81 7.37 -23.64 0.93
C PHE A 81 6.34 -23.59 2.06
N PHE A 82 5.16 -23.03 1.81
CA PHE A 82 4.08 -22.96 2.78
C PHE A 82 3.37 -24.31 2.91
N ALA A 83 3.75 -25.10 3.91
CA ALA A 83 3.32 -26.48 4.10
C ALA A 83 1.81 -26.73 3.97
N PRO A 84 0.89 -25.82 4.42
CA PRO A 84 -0.54 -26.01 4.27
C PRO A 84 -1.03 -26.19 2.83
N LEU A 85 -0.30 -25.70 1.81
CA LEU A 85 -0.65 -25.88 0.40
C LEU A 85 -0.56 -27.35 -0.04
N PHE A 86 0.24 -28.16 0.66
CA PHE A 86 0.49 -29.58 0.34
C PHE A 86 -0.42 -30.54 1.11
N VAL A 87 -1.44 -30.05 1.80
CA VAL A 87 -2.36 -30.88 2.60
C VAL A 87 -3.75 -30.88 1.98
N PRO A 88 -4.26 -32.07 1.55
CA PRO A 88 -5.62 -32.18 1.03
C PRO A 88 -6.67 -31.70 2.04
N GLY A 89 -7.68 -31.01 1.55
CA GLY A 89 -8.77 -30.48 2.37
C GLY A 89 -8.54 -29.09 2.94
N ASN A 90 -7.30 -28.58 2.94
CA ASN A 90 -7.05 -27.19 3.29
C ASN A 90 -7.62 -26.24 2.23
N ARG A 91 -8.07 -25.07 2.67
CA ARG A 91 -8.59 -23.99 1.82
C ARG A 91 -7.78 -22.73 2.04
N ILE A 92 -7.10 -22.26 1.02
CA ILE A 92 -6.26 -21.07 1.06
C ILE A 92 -6.82 -20.05 0.06
N THR A 93 -7.23 -18.89 0.57
CA THR A 93 -7.56 -17.74 -0.28
C THR A 93 -6.33 -16.84 -0.34
N VAL A 94 -5.88 -16.53 -1.55
CA VAL A 94 -4.75 -15.61 -1.78
C VAL A 94 -5.30 -14.34 -2.38
N CYS A 95 -5.19 -13.25 -1.64
CA CYS A 95 -5.59 -11.92 -2.07
C CYS A 95 -4.34 -11.07 -2.34
N GLY A 96 -4.41 -10.15 -3.29
CA GLY A 96 -3.34 -9.21 -3.58
C GLY A 96 -3.80 -8.11 -4.52
N PRO A 97 -2.94 -7.10 -4.82
CA PRO A 97 -3.34 -5.95 -5.62
C PRO A 97 -3.69 -6.33 -7.06
N GLU A 98 -4.77 -5.73 -7.55
CA GLU A 98 -5.06 -5.71 -8.98
C GLU A 98 -4.09 -4.77 -9.73
N GLY A 99 -3.91 -4.99 -11.04
CA GLY A 99 -3.18 -4.04 -11.89
C GLY A 99 -1.67 -4.25 -11.98
N SER A 100 -1.16 -5.41 -11.55
CA SER A 100 0.27 -5.76 -11.69
C SER A 100 0.71 -6.16 -13.12
N GLY A 101 -0.20 -6.13 -14.09
CA GLY A 101 0.08 -6.53 -15.49
C GLY A 101 -0.04 -8.03 -15.77
N ARG A 102 -0.02 -8.85 -14.72
CA ARG A 102 -0.28 -10.29 -14.76
C ARG A 102 -1.26 -10.62 -13.63
N SER A 103 -2.07 -11.65 -13.80
CA SER A 103 -2.93 -12.09 -12.69
C SER A 103 -2.08 -12.55 -11.50
N LEU A 104 -2.60 -12.37 -10.29
CA LEU A 104 -1.95 -12.86 -9.07
C LEU A 104 -1.61 -14.35 -9.16
N ARG A 105 -2.54 -15.13 -9.77
CA ARG A 105 -2.32 -16.55 -10.06
C ARG A 105 -1.12 -16.77 -10.97
N ASP A 106 -0.99 -15.98 -12.05
CA ASP A 106 0.10 -16.15 -13.02
C ASP A 106 1.46 -15.79 -12.42
N VAL A 107 1.50 -14.75 -11.56
CA VAL A 107 2.73 -14.37 -10.86
C VAL A 107 3.19 -15.50 -9.94
N LEU A 108 2.30 -16.03 -9.09
CA LEU A 108 2.65 -17.10 -8.17
C LEU A 108 2.91 -18.42 -8.91
N SER A 109 2.22 -18.69 -10.03
CA SER A 109 2.54 -19.84 -10.88
C SER A 109 3.92 -19.73 -11.50
N GLY A 110 4.32 -18.51 -11.90
CA GLY A 110 5.64 -18.27 -12.50
C GLY A 110 6.80 -18.64 -11.57
N GLN A 111 6.70 -18.36 -10.27
CA GLN A 111 7.76 -18.80 -9.32
C GLN A 111 7.74 -20.30 -9.03
N MET A 112 6.67 -21.01 -9.38
CA MET A 112 6.51 -22.47 -9.22
C MET A 112 6.60 -23.21 -10.56
N GLU A 113 7.11 -22.58 -11.63
CA GLU A 113 7.45 -23.29 -12.87
C GLU A 113 8.52 -24.34 -12.61
N PHE A 114 8.44 -25.48 -13.32
CA PHE A 114 9.33 -26.61 -13.13
C PHE A 114 10.84 -26.26 -13.21
N ALA A 115 11.17 -25.18 -13.92
CA ALA A 115 12.54 -24.67 -13.97
C ALA A 115 13.05 -24.16 -12.62
N TYR A 116 12.17 -23.76 -11.70
CA TYR A 116 12.49 -23.15 -10.40
C TYR A 116 12.03 -23.99 -9.22
N PHE A 117 10.90 -24.71 -9.39
CA PHE A 117 10.28 -25.51 -8.33
C PHE A 117 9.68 -26.80 -8.88
N PRO A 118 9.83 -27.95 -8.20
CA PRO A 118 9.45 -29.26 -8.78
C PRO A 118 7.94 -29.56 -8.75
N VAL A 119 7.11 -28.66 -8.21
CA VAL A 119 5.66 -28.82 -8.09
C VAL A 119 4.97 -27.55 -8.60
N GLU A 120 4.12 -27.69 -9.59
CA GLU A 120 3.29 -26.59 -10.12
C GLU A 120 2.07 -26.33 -9.22
N ILE A 121 1.54 -25.10 -9.23
CA ILE A 121 0.33 -24.73 -8.45
C ILE A 121 -0.85 -25.68 -8.74
N ALA A 122 -1.00 -26.11 -9.99
CA ALA A 122 -2.08 -27.03 -10.38
C ALA A 122 -1.98 -28.44 -9.73
N GLN A 123 -0.82 -28.80 -9.21
CA GLN A 123 -0.56 -30.09 -8.56
C GLN A 123 -0.72 -30.02 -7.03
N LEU A 124 -0.91 -28.81 -6.48
CA LEU A 124 -1.09 -28.64 -5.04
C LEU A 124 -2.44 -29.24 -4.60
N PRO A 125 -2.45 -30.08 -3.54
CA PRO A 125 -3.67 -30.76 -3.10
C PRO A 125 -4.64 -29.89 -2.31
N ALA A 126 -4.22 -28.72 -1.80
CA ALA A 126 -5.10 -27.76 -1.15
C ALA A 126 -6.00 -27.06 -2.19
N SER A 127 -7.18 -26.63 -1.77
CA SER A 127 -8.04 -25.74 -2.57
C SER A 127 -7.53 -24.32 -2.48
N ILE A 128 -7.04 -23.76 -3.59
CA ILE A 128 -6.49 -22.42 -3.64
C ILE A 128 -7.40 -21.53 -4.48
N THR A 129 -7.83 -20.42 -3.90
CA THR A 129 -8.62 -19.38 -4.57
C THR A 129 -7.78 -18.11 -4.65
N PHE A 130 -7.74 -17.46 -5.82
CA PHE A 130 -7.07 -16.19 -6.03
C PHE A 130 -8.10 -15.09 -6.18
N GLN A 131 -7.88 -13.97 -5.50
CA GLN A 131 -8.74 -12.79 -5.55
C GLN A 131 -7.88 -11.53 -5.65
N GLU A 132 -8.02 -10.79 -6.72
CA GLU A 132 -7.38 -9.48 -6.87
C GLU A 132 -8.25 -8.42 -6.19
N LEU A 133 -7.60 -7.54 -5.43
CA LEU A 133 -8.24 -6.49 -4.66
C LEU A 133 -7.81 -5.12 -5.19
N GLY A 134 -8.80 -4.26 -5.38
CA GLY A 134 -8.58 -2.82 -5.49
C GLY A 134 -8.71 -2.15 -4.13
N GLU A 135 -8.50 -0.84 -4.12
CA GLU A 135 -8.72 -0.01 -2.95
C GLU A 135 -10.19 -0.01 -2.53
N GLY A 136 -10.45 -0.16 -1.25
CA GLY A 136 -11.81 -0.15 -0.71
C GLY A 136 -12.01 -1.10 0.46
N THR A 137 -13.28 -1.40 0.74
CA THR A 137 -13.68 -2.29 1.83
C THR A 137 -14.14 -3.62 1.28
N HIS A 138 -13.64 -4.71 1.85
CA HIS A 138 -13.92 -6.09 1.48
C HIS A 138 -14.29 -6.89 2.73
N GLU A 139 -15.25 -7.80 2.61
CA GLU A 139 -15.58 -8.77 3.65
C GLU A 139 -14.91 -10.10 3.29
N ILE A 140 -13.90 -10.49 4.04
CA ILE A 140 -13.06 -11.67 3.75
C ILE A 140 -12.79 -12.42 5.07
N GLY A 141 -13.02 -13.74 5.08
CA GLY A 141 -12.66 -14.60 6.20
C GLY A 141 -13.28 -14.15 7.53
N GLY A 142 -14.52 -13.63 7.53
CA GLY A 142 -15.18 -13.19 8.74
C GLY A 142 -14.73 -11.84 9.31
N ALA A 143 -13.81 -11.16 8.65
CA ALA A 143 -13.32 -9.83 9.03
C ALA A 143 -13.60 -8.79 7.94
N LYS A 144 -13.70 -7.53 8.36
CA LYS A 144 -13.74 -6.39 7.45
C LYS A 144 -12.29 -6.00 7.12
N ILE A 145 -11.93 -6.10 5.84
CA ILE A 145 -10.63 -5.74 5.31
C ILE A 145 -10.77 -4.43 4.55
N VAL A 146 -10.07 -3.40 4.98
CA VAL A 146 -9.96 -2.16 4.19
C VAL A 146 -8.59 -2.16 3.53
N ALA A 147 -8.56 -2.02 2.20
CA ALA A 147 -7.35 -1.95 1.41
C ALA A 147 -7.10 -0.53 0.91
N GLN A 148 -5.86 -0.07 0.93
CA GLN A 148 -5.42 1.24 0.45
C GLN A 148 -4.11 1.11 -0.31
N TYR A 149 -4.01 1.74 -1.51
CA TYR A 149 -2.72 1.80 -2.21
C TYR A 149 -1.69 2.61 -1.45
N LEU A 150 -0.50 2.05 -1.35
CA LEU A 150 0.68 2.64 -0.74
C LEU A 150 1.56 3.31 -1.81
N HIS A 151 2.48 4.12 -1.36
CA HIS A 151 3.48 4.78 -2.19
C HIS A 151 4.71 3.89 -2.32
N HIS A 152 4.75 3.07 -3.35
CA HIS A 152 5.84 2.13 -3.65
C HIS A 152 5.94 1.97 -5.17
N PRO A 153 7.12 1.68 -5.75
CA PRO A 153 7.29 1.49 -7.20
C PRO A 153 6.41 0.40 -7.80
N ALA A 154 6.12 -0.67 -7.06
CA ALA A 154 5.12 -1.67 -7.44
C ALA A 154 3.71 -1.30 -6.95
N MET A 155 2.67 -1.89 -7.57
CA MET A 155 1.30 -1.80 -7.06
C MET A 155 1.23 -2.50 -5.70
N THR A 156 1.16 -1.71 -4.63
CA THR A 156 1.24 -2.18 -3.25
C THR A 156 -0.01 -1.77 -2.47
N LEU A 157 -0.62 -2.71 -1.74
CA LEU A 157 -1.76 -2.49 -0.87
C LEU A 157 -1.33 -2.55 0.60
N GLY A 158 -1.70 -1.54 1.37
CA GLY A 158 -1.80 -1.65 2.82
C GLY A 158 -3.16 -2.24 3.21
N TYR A 159 -3.20 -2.96 4.31
CA TYR A 159 -4.38 -3.61 4.81
C TYR A 159 -4.73 -3.15 6.22
N ARG A 160 -6.01 -2.89 6.45
CA ARG A 160 -6.60 -2.69 7.78
C ARG A 160 -7.60 -3.81 8.03
N ILE A 161 -7.30 -4.66 9.01
CA ILE A 161 -8.13 -5.78 9.44
C ILE A 161 -8.94 -5.34 10.65
N GLU A 162 -10.26 -5.30 10.51
CA GLU A 162 -11.18 -4.97 11.59
C GLU A 162 -11.97 -6.22 12.01
N ALA A 163 -11.71 -6.70 13.20
CA ALA A 163 -12.39 -7.85 13.82
C ALA A 163 -12.33 -7.73 15.35
N ASP A 164 -13.18 -8.45 16.06
CA ASP A 164 -13.20 -8.53 17.53
C ASP A 164 -13.28 -7.16 18.24
N GLY A 165 -13.82 -6.13 17.57
CA GLY A 165 -13.86 -4.76 18.07
C GLY A 165 -12.51 -4.02 18.07
N ALA A 166 -11.50 -4.57 17.42
CA ALA A 166 -10.15 -4.02 17.30
C ALA A 166 -9.74 -3.86 15.83
N ALA A 167 -8.65 -3.13 15.57
CA ALA A 167 -8.07 -2.98 14.24
C ALA A 167 -6.56 -3.19 14.27
N VAL A 168 -6.07 -3.94 13.29
CA VAL A 168 -4.64 -4.10 12.96
C VAL A 168 -4.42 -3.51 11.57
N VAL A 169 -3.39 -2.68 11.42
CA VAL A 169 -3.03 -2.06 10.15
C VAL A 169 -1.65 -2.51 9.74
N TYR A 170 -1.51 -2.93 8.49
CA TYR A 170 -0.26 -3.39 7.88
C TYR A 170 0.10 -2.50 6.69
N LEU A 171 1.26 -1.87 6.77
CA LEU A 171 1.77 -0.86 5.84
C LEU A 171 3.23 -1.17 5.53
N CYS A 172 3.44 -2.30 4.85
CA CYS A 172 4.76 -2.72 4.40
C CYS A 172 5.03 -2.16 3.01
N ASP A 173 6.26 -1.71 2.78
CA ASP A 173 6.69 -1.07 1.53
C ASP A 173 5.90 0.20 1.21
N HIS A 174 6.24 1.23 1.96
CA HIS A 174 5.68 2.56 1.81
C HIS A 174 6.75 3.63 1.93
N GLU A 175 6.82 4.54 0.97
CA GLU A 175 7.67 5.72 1.00
C GLU A 175 6.84 6.97 1.30
N PRO A 176 7.36 7.95 2.06
CA PRO A 176 6.69 9.23 2.26
C PRO A 176 6.28 9.89 0.93
N PHE A 177 5.07 10.46 0.88
CA PHE A 177 4.66 11.24 -0.28
C PHE A 177 5.31 12.61 -0.34
N SER A 178 5.87 13.09 0.78
CA SER A 178 6.53 14.39 0.89
C SER A 178 7.76 14.28 1.77
N GLU A 179 8.84 15.00 1.42
CA GLU A 179 10.05 15.11 2.25
C GLU A 179 9.78 15.79 3.60
N THR A 180 8.75 16.66 3.65
CA THR A 180 8.38 17.40 4.85
C THR A 180 6.95 17.02 5.21
N LEU A 181 6.79 16.33 6.33
CA LEU A 181 5.46 15.90 6.78
C LEU A 181 4.59 17.08 7.23
N TRP A 182 5.20 18.14 7.79
CA TRP A 182 4.50 19.25 8.42
C TRP A 182 4.76 20.60 7.74
N HIS A 183 3.75 21.48 7.74
CA HIS A 183 3.98 22.91 7.52
C HIS A 183 4.82 23.51 8.68
N GLU A 184 5.47 24.63 8.46
CA GLU A 184 6.20 25.34 9.51
C GLU A 184 5.32 25.51 10.78
N ASN A 185 5.83 25.10 11.95
CA ASN A 185 5.14 25.12 13.24
C ASN A 185 3.85 24.27 13.32
N PRO A 186 3.94 22.94 13.18
CA PRO A 186 2.78 22.08 13.31
C PRO A 186 2.24 22.11 14.74
N ALA A 187 0.90 22.11 14.87
CA ALA A 187 0.29 21.74 16.15
C ALA A 187 0.36 20.20 16.28
N PRO A 188 1.06 19.65 17.28
CA PRO A 188 1.20 18.21 17.43
C PRO A 188 -0.17 17.51 17.47
N GLY A 189 -0.31 16.38 16.78
CA GLY A 189 -1.51 15.56 16.81
C GLY A 189 -2.66 16.00 15.89
N GLN A 190 -2.45 16.93 14.97
CA GLN A 190 -3.46 17.33 14.00
C GLN A 190 -3.13 16.81 12.60
N ALA A 191 -3.82 15.74 12.16
CA ALA A 191 -3.68 15.19 10.81
C ALA A 191 -3.92 16.24 9.70
N ALA A 192 -4.73 17.27 9.97
CA ALA A 192 -4.98 18.37 9.05
C ALA A 192 -3.77 19.26 8.78
N SER A 193 -2.73 19.24 9.62
CA SER A 193 -1.48 20.00 9.44
C SER A 193 -0.45 19.29 8.58
N ILE A 194 -0.67 18.02 8.21
CA ILE A 194 0.21 17.28 7.26
C ILE A 194 0.16 17.95 5.89
N VAL A 195 1.32 18.16 5.27
CA VAL A 195 1.46 18.90 4.01
C VAL A 195 0.78 18.18 2.86
N HIS A 196 1.08 16.90 2.68
CA HIS A 196 0.65 16.14 1.53
C HIS A 196 -0.63 15.33 1.80
N GLU A 197 -1.59 15.34 0.86
CA GLU A 197 -2.86 14.60 1.03
C GLU A 197 -2.66 13.08 1.13
N GLY A 198 -1.67 12.53 0.41
CA GLY A 198 -1.31 11.13 0.52
C GLY A 198 -0.93 10.74 1.95
N ASP A 199 -0.08 11.54 2.61
CA ASP A 199 0.33 11.32 4.01
C ASP A 199 -0.84 11.54 4.97
N ARG A 200 -1.70 12.55 4.73
CA ARG A 200 -2.95 12.73 5.50
C ARG A 200 -3.87 11.52 5.40
N ARG A 201 -4.00 10.99 4.20
CA ARG A 201 -4.81 9.80 3.93
C ARG A 201 -4.20 8.57 4.61
N HIS A 202 -2.88 8.46 4.60
CA HIS A 202 -2.14 7.40 5.27
C HIS A 202 -2.37 7.45 6.79
N ALA A 203 -2.25 8.64 7.40
CA ALA A 203 -2.56 8.84 8.82
C ALA A 203 -4.02 8.48 9.16
N ARG A 204 -5.00 8.88 8.32
CA ARG A 204 -6.41 8.50 8.51
C ARG A 204 -6.64 6.99 8.45
N PHE A 205 -5.90 6.29 7.58
CA PHE A 205 -5.98 4.83 7.46
C PHE A 205 -5.50 4.12 8.72
N MET A 206 -4.52 4.68 9.42
CA MET A 206 -4.00 4.18 10.70
C MET A 206 -4.89 4.53 11.89
N ALA A 207 -5.72 5.57 11.79
CA ALA A 207 -6.42 6.15 12.93
C ALA A 207 -7.24 5.11 13.71
N GLY A 208 -7.10 5.14 15.04
CA GLY A 208 -7.82 4.26 15.96
C GLY A 208 -7.41 2.78 15.86
N ALA A 209 -6.30 2.44 15.20
CA ALA A 209 -5.77 1.08 15.22
C ALA A 209 -5.15 0.74 16.58
N GLY A 210 -5.39 -0.46 17.05
CA GLY A 210 -4.72 -0.99 18.26
C GLY A 210 -3.27 -1.36 18.01
N LEU A 211 -2.95 -1.73 16.76
CA LEU A 211 -1.59 -2.01 16.30
C LEU A 211 -1.44 -1.53 14.85
N VAL A 212 -0.38 -0.78 14.60
CA VAL A 212 0.10 -0.49 13.23
C VAL A 212 1.45 -1.18 13.05
N ILE A 213 1.59 -1.92 11.97
CA ILE A 213 2.82 -2.56 11.51
C ILE A 213 3.26 -1.76 10.28
N HIS A 214 4.39 -1.08 10.36
CA HIS A 214 4.83 -0.12 9.34
C HIS A 214 6.27 -0.37 8.91
N ASP A 215 6.51 -0.22 7.62
CA ASP A 215 7.85 -0.15 7.04
C ASP A 215 8.68 0.94 7.75
N ALA A 216 9.91 0.61 8.10
CA ALA A 216 10.89 1.53 8.66
C ALA A 216 12.30 1.05 8.29
N GLN A 217 12.52 0.78 7.01
CA GLN A 217 13.74 0.17 6.51
C GLN A 217 14.96 1.06 6.74
N TYR A 218 14.78 2.40 6.71
CA TYR A 218 15.89 3.33 6.74
C TYR A 218 15.91 4.24 7.97
N THR A 219 17.10 4.74 8.26
CA THR A 219 17.29 5.91 9.13
C THR A 219 17.21 7.19 8.29
N PRO A 220 17.00 8.37 8.93
CA PRO A 220 17.06 9.64 8.22
C PRO A 220 18.39 9.91 7.51
N GLU A 221 19.49 9.36 8.04
CA GLU A 221 20.83 9.51 7.46
C GLU A 221 21.03 8.67 6.20
N GLU A 222 20.36 7.51 6.11
CA GLU A 222 20.43 6.58 4.97
C GLU A 222 19.46 7.00 3.85
N TYR A 223 18.29 7.51 4.21
CA TYR A 223 17.18 7.77 3.31
C TYR A 223 17.54 8.67 2.10
N PRO A 224 18.35 9.74 2.22
CA PRO A 224 18.70 10.58 1.06
C PRO A 224 19.30 9.81 -0.12
N SER A 225 19.99 8.69 0.14
CA SER A 225 20.57 7.81 -0.90
C SER A 225 19.62 6.70 -1.37
N LYS A 226 18.43 6.59 -0.76
CA LYS A 226 17.46 5.52 -0.94
C LYS A 226 16.08 6.02 -1.40
N LYS A 227 15.98 7.29 -1.75
CA LYS A 227 14.74 7.88 -2.28
C LYS A 227 14.27 7.12 -3.52
N ASN A 228 12.96 7.01 -3.68
CA ASN A 228 12.29 6.27 -4.75
C ASN A 228 12.48 4.74 -4.70
N TRP A 229 13.02 4.21 -3.59
CA TRP A 229 13.10 2.77 -3.36
C TRP A 229 11.80 2.21 -2.75
N GLY A 230 10.90 3.09 -2.31
CA GLY A 230 9.57 2.73 -1.84
C GLY A 230 9.48 2.38 -0.35
N HIS A 231 10.41 2.91 0.49
CA HIS A 231 10.48 2.61 1.92
C HIS A 231 10.59 3.85 2.80
N SER A 232 10.18 3.70 4.05
CA SER A 232 10.11 4.77 5.04
C SER A 232 11.32 4.81 5.98
N THR A 233 11.46 5.97 6.66
CA THR A 233 12.28 6.08 7.85
C THR A 233 11.46 5.79 9.10
N TYR A 234 12.14 5.41 10.19
CA TYR A 234 11.45 5.21 11.48
C TYR A 234 10.82 6.51 12.00
N GLU A 235 11.42 7.68 11.73
CA GLU A 235 10.86 8.98 12.16
C GLU A 235 9.52 9.25 11.49
N TYR A 236 9.43 9.07 10.17
CA TYR A 236 8.19 9.22 9.44
C TYR A 236 7.08 8.30 9.99
N ALA A 237 7.39 7.02 10.20
CA ALA A 237 6.42 6.06 10.74
C ALA A 237 5.94 6.45 12.15
N VAL A 238 6.85 6.92 13.02
CA VAL A 238 6.53 7.40 14.37
C VAL A 238 5.66 8.65 14.34
N GLU A 239 6.01 9.65 13.51
CA GLU A 239 5.24 10.89 13.39
C GLU A 239 3.80 10.64 12.92
N LEU A 240 3.63 9.79 11.89
CA LEU A 240 2.31 9.44 11.41
C LEU A 240 1.50 8.66 12.44
N ALA A 241 2.10 7.67 13.10
CA ALA A 241 1.44 6.88 14.12
C ALA A 241 1.00 7.77 15.31
N ALA A 242 1.88 8.68 15.74
CA ALA A 242 1.57 9.65 16.79
C ALA A 242 0.40 10.57 16.38
N THR A 243 0.43 11.09 15.15
CA THR A 243 -0.62 11.96 14.61
C THR A 243 -1.96 11.23 14.45
N ALA A 244 -1.92 9.96 14.06
CA ALA A 244 -3.10 9.12 13.91
C ALA A 244 -3.69 8.63 15.25
N GLY A 245 -3.03 8.92 16.37
CA GLY A 245 -3.45 8.45 17.69
C GLY A 245 -3.38 6.93 17.82
N VAL A 246 -2.38 6.32 17.19
CA VAL A 246 -2.10 4.87 17.28
C VAL A 246 -1.54 4.56 18.65
N LEU A 247 -1.94 3.43 19.23
CA LEU A 247 -1.41 3.01 20.55
C LEU A 247 -0.06 2.35 20.44
N ARG A 248 0.07 1.42 19.50
CA ARG A 248 1.26 0.61 19.33
C ARG A 248 1.70 0.59 17.88
N LEU A 249 2.96 0.91 17.66
CA LEU A 249 3.63 0.90 16.36
C LEU A 249 4.72 -0.17 16.37
N ALA A 250 4.61 -1.16 15.49
CA ALA A 250 5.65 -2.14 15.21
C ALA A 250 6.39 -1.75 13.92
N LEU A 251 7.64 -1.35 14.05
CA LEU A 251 8.54 -1.07 12.94
C LEU A 251 9.03 -2.39 12.35
N THR A 252 8.92 -2.56 11.04
CA THR A 252 9.26 -3.80 10.34
C THR A 252 10.00 -3.52 9.04
N HIS A 253 10.24 -4.54 8.24
CA HIS A 253 10.94 -4.48 6.97
C HIS A 253 12.39 -3.99 7.12
N HIS A 254 13.08 -4.55 8.13
CA HIS A 254 14.46 -4.15 8.47
C HIS A 254 15.42 -4.37 7.30
N ASP A 255 16.28 -3.38 7.04
CA ASP A 255 17.28 -3.47 5.96
C ASP A 255 18.18 -4.70 6.15
N PRO A 256 18.51 -5.43 5.08
CA PRO A 256 19.43 -6.57 5.15
C PRO A 256 20.82 -6.25 5.74
N ALA A 257 21.26 -5.01 5.64
CA ALA A 257 22.55 -4.57 6.20
C ALA A 257 22.50 -4.24 7.70
N HIS A 258 21.31 -4.17 8.30
CA HIS A 258 21.14 -3.86 9.72
C HIS A 258 21.24 -5.14 10.56
N ASP A 259 22.28 -5.24 11.37
CA ASP A 259 22.44 -6.30 12.36
C ASP A 259 21.54 -6.08 13.60
N ASP A 260 21.53 -7.05 14.49
CA ASP A 260 20.73 -6.99 15.72
C ASP A 260 21.07 -5.77 16.60
N ALA A 261 22.35 -5.40 16.69
CA ALA A 261 22.78 -4.24 17.48
C ALA A 261 22.33 -2.92 16.86
N PHE A 262 22.32 -2.83 15.52
CA PHE A 262 21.82 -1.67 14.82
C PHE A 262 20.30 -1.48 15.04
N ILE A 263 19.51 -2.55 14.94
CA ILE A 263 18.05 -2.50 15.14
C ILE A 263 17.72 -2.17 16.60
N ASP A 264 18.48 -2.65 17.59
CA ASP A 264 18.36 -2.23 19.00
C ASP A 264 18.56 -0.72 19.17
N GLY A 265 19.56 -0.20 18.50
CA GLY A 265 19.84 1.23 18.47
C GLY A 265 18.73 2.03 17.78
N LEU A 266 18.16 1.49 16.69
CA LEU A 266 17.03 2.09 15.96
C LEU A 266 15.78 2.14 16.85
N GLU A 267 15.45 1.04 17.53
CA GLU A 267 14.32 0.98 18.47
C GLU A 267 14.46 2.04 19.57
N THR A 268 15.65 2.14 20.17
CA THR A 268 15.93 3.13 21.21
C THR A 268 15.74 4.57 20.68
N ARG A 269 16.21 4.87 19.45
CA ARG A 269 16.03 6.17 18.82
C ARG A 269 14.56 6.46 18.51
N ALA A 270 13.84 5.49 17.97
CA ALA A 270 12.42 5.63 17.64
C ALA A 270 11.55 5.89 18.90
N GLN A 271 11.83 5.18 19.99
CA GLN A 271 11.15 5.40 21.29
C GLN A 271 11.47 6.79 21.88
N ALA A 272 12.73 7.20 21.81
CA ALA A 272 13.13 8.54 22.25
C ALA A 272 12.45 9.63 21.41
N TYR A 273 12.34 9.44 20.10
CA TYR A 273 11.69 10.35 19.19
C TYR A 273 10.18 10.45 19.47
N ALA A 274 9.48 9.33 19.64
CA ALA A 274 8.07 9.32 20.03
C ALA A 274 7.82 10.10 21.34
N LYS A 275 8.70 9.90 22.34
CA LYS A 275 8.64 10.63 23.61
C LYS A 275 8.88 12.14 23.43
N GLN A 276 9.79 12.52 22.55
CA GLN A 276 10.07 13.93 22.24
C GLN A 276 8.87 14.62 21.59
N LEU A 277 8.11 13.91 20.74
CA LEU A 277 6.87 14.39 20.14
C LEU A 277 5.74 14.57 21.17
N GLY A 278 5.89 14.07 22.40
CA GLY A 278 4.89 14.20 23.46
C GLY A 278 3.68 13.26 23.29
N HIS A 279 3.79 12.24 22.45
CA HIS A 279 2.73 11.25 22.20
C HIS A 279 2.95 9.96 23.00
N ALA A 280 1.83 9.29 23.33
CA ALA A 280 1.82 8.05 24.10
C ALA A 280 1.88 6.78 23.22
N VAL A 281 2.40 6.88 22.00
CA VAL A 281 2.55 5.71 21.13
C VAL A 281 3.66 4.79 21.67
N GLU A 282 3.34 3.53 21.88
CA GLU A 282 4.31 2.48 22.20
C GLU A 282 5.01 2.05 20.90
N VAL A 283 6.31 2.28 20.79
CA VAL A 283 7.10 1.94 19.59
C VAL A 283 8.01 0.75 19.91
N LEU A 284 8.02 -0.23 19.02
CA LEU A 284 8.90 -1.39 19.09
C LEU A 284 9.37 -1.78 17.67
N CYS A 285 10.54 -2.39 17.57
CA CYS A 285 10.96 -3.07 16.35
C CYS A 285 10.45 -4.52 16.37
N ALA A 286 9.81 -4.93 15.27
CA ALA A 286 9.30 -6.28 15.14
C ALA A 286 10.44 -7.30 15.05
N TYR A 287 10.24 -8.48 15.64
CA TYR A 287 11.19 -9.59 15.59
C TYR A 287 10.44 -10.92 15.39
N GLU A 288 11.12 -11.91 14.83
CA GLU A 288 10.54 -13.23 14.64
C GLU A 288 10.17 -13.88 15.99
N GLY A 289 8.92 -14.33 16.09
CA GLY A 289 8.34 -14.89 17.31
C GLY A 289 7.66 -13.88 18.22
N LEU A 290 7.73 -12.56 17.93
CA LEU A 290 6.94 -11.54 18.62
C LEU A 290 5.45 -11.87 18.49
N ASP A 291 4.75 -11.84 19.62
CA ASP A 291 3.36 -12.25 19.74
C ASP A 291 2.59 -11.21 20.56
N LEU A 292 1.64 -10.54 19.92
CA LEU A 292 0.92 -9.41 20.50
C LEU A 292 -0.58 -9.67 20.54
N ALA A 293 -1.19 -9.42 21.69
CA ALA A 293 -2.64 -9.29 21.79
C ALA A 293 -3.06 -7.87 21.39
N VAL A 294 -4.10 -7.77 20.55
CA VAL A 294 -4.69 -6.50 20.14
C VAL A 294 -6.13 -6.49 20.64
N GLU A 295 -6.33 -5.72 21.72
CA GLU A 295 -7.61 -5.59 22.41
C GLU A 295 -8.53 -4.53 21.77
N PRO A 296 -9.85 -4.62 22.00
CA PRO A 296 -10.79 -3.60 21.59
C PRO A 296 -10.41 -2.24 22.16
N HIS A 297 -10.38 -1.23 21.31
CA HIS A 297 -10.15 0.15 21.72
C HIS A 297 -11.47 0.86 21.93
N GLY A 298 -11.58 1.58 23.02
CA GLY A 298 -12.67 2.53 23.21
C GLY A 298 -12.57 3.60 22.12
N VAL A 299 -13.51 3.57 21.17
CA VAL A 299 -13.62 4.52 20.08
C VAL A 299 -13.80 5.90 20.69
N GLN A 300 -12.78 6.75 20.65
CA GLN A 300 -13.02 8.18 20.65
C GLN A 300 -13.70 8.51 19.33
N ASN A 301 -14.97 8.84 19.40
CA ASN A 301 -15.76 9.27 18.25
C ASN A 301 -15.12 10.47 17.56
N LEU A 302 -14.33 10.19 16.53
CA LEU A 302 -14.12 11.15 15.48
C LEU A 302 -15.30 10.97 14.52
N SER A 303 -16.29 11.86 14.64
CA SER A 303 -17.50 11.86 13.83
C SER A 303 -17.14 11.93 12.35
N SER A 304 -17.21 10.80 11.68
CA SER A 304 -17.44 10.71 10.25
C SER A 304 -18.13 9.38 9.99
N THR A 305 -19.37 9.48 9.55
CA THR A 305 -20.25 8.38 9.14
C THR A 305 -19.52 7.45 8.17
N PRO A 306 -19.48 6.12 8.42
CA PRO A 306 -18.95 5.20 7.44
C PRO A 306 -19.90 5.13 6.24
N PRO A 307 -19.41 5.14 5.00
CA PRO A 307 -20.25 4.86 3.85
C PRO A 307 -20.72 3.42 3.88
N SER A 308 -22.01 3.23 3.64
CA SER A 308 -22.70 1.94 3.53
C SER A 308 -22.07 1.04 2.46
N PRO A 309 -22.12 -0.29 2.62
CA PRO A 309 -21.58 -1.21 1.65
C PRO A 309 -22.45 -1.22 0.40
N HIS A 310 -21.90 -0.83 -0.72
CA HIS A 310 -22.52 -1.10 -2.02
C HIS A 310 -21.79 -2.23 -2.72
N SER A 311 -22.48 -3.37 -2.80
CA SER A 311 -22.32 -4.36 -3.84
C SER A 311 -22.61 -3.68 -5.19
N GLY A 312 -21.56 -3.46 -6.01
CA GLY A 312 -21.73 -2.82 -7.32
C GLY A 312 -20.51 -3.04 -8.19
N ARG A 313 -20.52 -4.10 -8.97
CA ARG A 313 -19.99 -4.03 -10.32
C ARG A 313 -20.83 -2.99 -11.07
N ASP A 314 -20.18 -2.12 -11.87
CA ASP A 314 -20.78 -1.24 -12.90
C ASP A 314 -21.19 0.21 -12.56
N VAL A 315 -20.59 0.89 -11.60
CA VAL A 315 -20.89 2.33 -11.41
C VAL A 315 -19.85 3.27 -12.03
N LEU A 316 -18.71 2.75 -12.52
CA LEU A 316 -17.60 3.59 -12.98
C LEU A 316 -17.32 3.52 -14.49
N SER A 317 -17.98 2.65 -15.25
CA SER A 317 -17.88 2.63 -16.72
C SER A 317 -18.57 3.86 -17.34
N GLY A 318 -18.07 4.33 -18.48
CA GLY A 318 -18.67 5.45 -19.21
C GLY A 318 -18.24 6.84 -18.71
N ARG A 319 -17.18 6.96 -17.91
CA ARG A 319 -16.61 8.25 -17.49
C ARG A 319 -15.80 8.90 -18.61
N ASN A 320 -15.87 10.23 -18.70
CA ASN A 320 -15.07 11.02 -19.63
C ASN A 320 -13.70 11.30 -19.01
N ILE A 321 -12.65 10.71 -19.58
CA ILE A 321 -11.28 10.91 -19.11
C ILE A 321 -10.50 11.67 -20.16
N LEU A 322 -9.91 12.79 -19.79
CA LEU A 322 -9.01 13.55 -20.65
C LEU A 322 -7.58 13.10 -20.43
N VAL A 323 -6.91 12.63 -21.48
CA VAL A 323 -5.49 12.25 -21.47
C VAL A 323 -4.69 13.33 -22.19
N VAL A 324 -3.69 13.88 -21.52
CA VAL A 324 -2.86 14.99 -22.01
C VAL A 324 -1.39 14.60 -21.96
N ASP A 325 -0.79 14.45 -23.11
CA ASP A 325 0.62 14.08 -23.28
C ASP A 325 1.06 14.52 -24.68
N ASP A 326 2.26 15.01 -24.87
CA ASP A 326 2.75 15.39 -26.22
C ASP A 326 3.18 14.16 -27.03
N ASP A 327 3.52 13.05 -26.38
CA ASP A 327 3.88 11.80 -27.02
C ASP A 327 2.61 11.03 -27.49
N PRO A 328 2.43 10.82 -28.80
CA PRO A 328 1.28 10.10 -29.35
C PRO A 328 1.24 8.62 -28.92
N ASP A 329 2.37 7.99 -28.65
CA ASP A 329 2.42 6.58 -28.22
C ASP A 329 1.93 6.43 -26.78
N ILE A 330 2.25 7.39 -25.92
CA ILE A 330 1.73 7.43 -24.55
C ILE A 330 0.23 7.68 -24.54
N ARG A 331 -0.28 8.62 -25.38
CA ARG A 331 -1.73 8.83 -25.51
C ARG A 331 -2.44 7.57 -25.99
N ALA A 332 -1.89 6.89 -27.03
CA ALA A 332 -2.47 5.65 -27.54
C ALA A 332 -2.49 4.54 -26.48
N LEU A 333 -1.42 4.39 -25.69
CA LEU A 333 -1.33 3.44 -24.60
C LEU A 333 -2.37 3.74 -23.51
N ALA A 334 -2.49 4.99 -23.11
CA ALA A 334 -3.47 5.44 -22.12
C ALA A 334 -4.91 5.25 -22.63
N ASN A 335 -5.17 5.57 -23.89
CA ASN A 335 -6.47 5.34 -24.53
C ASN A 335 -6.85 3.86 -24.51
N LEU A 336 -5.92 2.98 -24.91
CA LEU A 336 -6.14 1.54 -24.86
C LEU A 336 -6.47 1.06 -23.44
N ALA A 337 -5.70 1.50 -22.45
CA ALA A 337 -5.89 1.14 -21.05
C ALA A 337 -7.29 1.50 -20.53
N LEU A 338 -7.70 2.73 -20.75
CA LEU A 338 -8.91 3.29 -20.18
C LEU A 338 -10.18 2.91 -20.96
N SER A 339 -10.06 2.71 -22.27
CA SER A 339 -11.16 2.21 -23.10
C SER A 339 -11.50 0.74 -22.78
N GLN A 340 -10.53 -0.09 -22.42
CA GLN A 340 -10.75 -1.45 -21.95
C GLN A 340 -11.55 -1.50 -20.64
N ASP A 341 -11.39 -0.48 -19.80
CA ASP A 341 -12.18 -0.29 -18.56
C ASP A 341 -13.58 0.34 -18.83
N GLY A 342 -13.93 0.56 -20.10
CA GLY A 342 -15.24 1.09 -20.50
C GLY A 342 -15.38 2.60 -20.34
N HIS A 343 -14.27 3.36 -20.23
CA HIS A 343 -14.28 4.82 -20.19
C HIS A 343 -14.28 5.44 -21.58
N ILE A 344 -14.75 6.69 -21.67
CA ILE A 344 -14.67 7.51 -22.89
C ILE A 344 -13.41 8.36 -22.77
N VAL A 345 -12.43 8.12 -23.65
CA VAL A 345 -11.14 8.83 -23.61
C VAL A 345 -11.15 9.97 -24.63
N ILE A 346 -10.78 11.15 -24.14
CA ILE A 346 -10.55 12.36 -24.95
C ILE A 346 -9.05 12.64 -24.87
N GLU A 347 -8.43 12.94 -26.00
CA GLU A 347 -6.99 13.17 -26.06
C GLU A 347 -6.68 14.64 -26.34
N ALA A 348 -5.59 15.13 -25.74
CA ALA A 348 -4.97 16.41 -26.02
C ALA A 348 -3.45 16.26 -26.12
N SER A 349 -2.84 16.95 -27.07
CA SER A 349 -1.41 16.92 -27.33
C SER A 349 -0.63 18.05 -26.63
N SER A 350 -1.32 18.95 -25.94
CA SER A 350 -0.71 20.10 -25.26
C SER A 350 -1.59 20.64 -24.13
N GLY A 351 -0.97 21.37 -23.19
CA GLY A 351 -1.68 22.03 -22.09
C GLY A 351 -2.72 23.03 -22.57
N ARG A 352 -2.48 23.74 -23.67
CA ARG A 352 -3.43 24.69 -24.26
C ARG A 352 -4.67 23.98 -24.77
N GLU A 353 -4.51 22.90 -25.51
CA GLU A 353 -5.62 22.09 -26.01
C GLU A 353 -6.42 21.48 -24.85
N ALA A 354 -5.74 20.97 -23.83
CA ALA A 354 -6.36 20.45 -22.61
C ALA A 354 -7.26 21.48 -21.93
N LEU A 355 -6.77 22.69 -21.71
CA LEU A 355 -7.56 23.76 -21.06
C LEU A 355 -8.76 24.17 -21.91
N ALA A 356 -8.66 24.17 -23.25
CA ALA A 356 -9.78 24.45 -24.15
C ALA A 356 -10.85 23.34 -24.07
N LEU A 357 -10.44 22.08 -24.06
CA LEU A 357 -11.35 20.95 -23.93
C LEU A 357 -12.05 20.93 -22.56
N ILE A 358 -11.33 21.18 -21.46
CA ILE A 358 -11.89 21.25 -20.11
C ILE A 358 -12.92 22.39 -20.01
N ALA A 359 -12.67 23.52 -20.66
CA ALA A 359 -13.61 24.64 -20.68
C ALA A 359 -14.88 24.37 -21.52
N ALA A 360 -14.77 23.57 -22.58
CA ALA A 360 -15.89 23.16 -23.42
C ALA A 360 -16.74 22.07 -22.75
N GLN A 361 -16.10 21.07 -22.17
CA GLN A 361 -16.73 19.94 -21.48
C GLN A 361 -15.80 19.45 -20.39
N ALA A 362 -16.20 19.64 -19.13
CA ALA A 362 -15.41 19.16 -17.99
C ALA A 362 -15.33 17.63 -17.98
N PRO A 363 -14.13 17.03 -17.96
CA PRO A 363 -13.96 15.59 -17.80
C PRO A 363 -14.22 15.16 -16.35
N ASP A 364 -14.47 13.87 -16.14
CA ASP A 364 -14.59 13.28 -14.82
C ASP A 364 -13.20 13.10 -14.14
N LEU A 365 -12.13 12.97 -14.93
CA LEU A 365 -10.76 12.85 -14.49
C LEU A 365 -9.79 13.31 -15.60
N LEU A 366 -8.65 13.85 -15.18
CA LEU A 366 -7.55 14.25 -16.05
C LEU A 366 -6.33 13.35 -15.81
N VAL A 367 -5.76 12.77 -16.86
CA VAL A 367 -4.42 12.19 -16.88
C VAL A 367 -3.51 13.21 -17.57
N LEU A 368 -2.45 13.66 -16.90
CA LEU A 368 -1.69 14.84 -17.31
C LEU A 368 -0.18 14.59 -17.25
N ASP A 369 0.50 14.67 -18.38
CA ASP A 369 1.97 14.77 -18.40
C ASP A 369 2.42 16.14 -17.87
N LEU A 370 3.42 16.13 -17.01
CA LEU A 370 4.02 17.37 -16.48
C LEU A 370 5.02 18.00 -17.44
N LEU A 371 5.72 17.16 -18.22
CA LEU A 371 6.83 17.59 -19.08
C LEU A 371 6.38 17.68 -20.54
N MET A 372 5.66 18.74 -20.88
CA MET A 372 5.24 19.02 -22.25
C MET A 372 5.85 20.33 -22.75
N PRO A 373 6.12 20.45 -24.09
CA PRO A 373 6.56 21.70 -24.70
C PRO A 373 5.53 22.83 -24.56
N GLU A 374 5.96 24.08 -24.64
CA GLU A 374 5.19 25.33 -24.62
C GLU A 374 4.45 25.59 -23.29
N GLN A 375 3.34 24.94 -23.02
CA GLN A 375 2.57 25.04 -21.80
C GLN A 375 2.62 23.71 -21.04
N GLY A 376 3.53 23.62 -20.04
CA GLY A 376 3.77 22.41 -19.27
C GLY A 376 2.58 22.02 -18.36
N GLY A 377 2.50 20.73 -18.01
CA GLY A 377 1.41 20.22 -17.18
C GLY A 377 1.31 20.88 -15.80
N LEU A 378 2.42 21.31 -15.20
CA LEU A 378 2.41 22.07 -13.95
C LEU A 378 1.62 23.39 -14.05
N GLU A 379 1.75 24.09 -15.18
CA GLU A 379 1.00 25.33 -15.41
C GLU A 379 -0.50 25.04 -15.57
N VAL A 380 -0.83 23.97 -16.31
CA VAL A 380 -2.21 23.47 -16.43
C VAL A 380 -2.80 23.19 -15.05
N LEU A 381 -2.08 22.45 -14.22
CA LEU A 381 -2.52 22.06 -12.87
C LEU A 381 -2.77 23.31 -11.99
N LYS A 382 -1.86 24.29 -12.00
CA LYS A 382 -2.01 25.56 -11.29
C LYS A 382 -3.28 26.30 -11.73
N ILE A 383 -3.52 26.39 -13.02
CA ILE A 383 -4.72 27.05 -13.60
C ILE A 383 -5.99 26.32 -13.13
N LEU A 384 -6.00 24.99 -13.14
CA LEU A 384 -7.15 24.21 -12.71
C LEU A 384 -7.45 24.44 -11.21
N ARG A 385 -6.44 24.43 -10.36
CA ARG A 385 -6.60 24.63 -8.91
C ARG A 385 -6.97 26.08 -8.53
N SER A 386 -6.64 27.04 -9.38
CA SER A 386 -7.02 28.45 -9.15
C SER A 386 -8.48 28.76 -9.44
N LYS A 387 -9.18 27.89 -10.17
CA LYS A 387 -10.57 28.12 -10.60
C LYS A 387 -11.54 27.23 -9.79
N PRO A 388 -12.55 27.81 -9.10
CA PRO A 388 -13.49 27.03 -8.29
C PRO A 388 -14.19 25.89 -9.05
N ALA A 389 -14.46 26.07 -10.33
CA ALA A 389 -15.14 25.07 -11.17
C ALA A 389 -14.29 23.80 -11.45
N THR A 390 -12.97 23.90 -11.38
CA THR A 390 -12.04 22.81 -11.67
C THR A 390 -11.12 22.47 -10.51
N ALA A 391 -11.22 23.16 -9.40
CA ALA A 391 -10.36 22.95 -8.23
C ALA A 391 -10.46 21.54 -7.66
N ALA A 392 -11.62 20.89 -7.75
CA ALA A 392 -11.89 19.53 -7.28
C ALA A 392 -11.74 18.46 -8.38
N LEU A 393 -11.35 18.82 -9.62
CA LEU A 393 -11.16 17.83 -10.69
C LEU A 393 -10.02 16.87 -10.34
N PRO A 394 -10.26 15.55 -10.32
CA PRO A 394 -9.21 14.58 -10.07
C PRO A 394 -8.16 14.61 -11.18
N VAL A 395 -6.89 14.64 -10.81
CA VAL A 395 -5.76 14.68 -11.74
C VAL A 395 -4.76 13.59 -11.36
N VAL A 396 -4.55 12.65 -12.26
CA VAL A 396 -3.43 11.68 -12.23
C VAL A 396 -2.31 12.25 -13.07
N VAL A 397 -1.18 12.51 -12.46
CA VAL A 397 -0.02 13.08 -13.14
C VAL A 397 0.88 11.96 -13.67
N LEU A 398 1.33 12.10 -14.92
CA LEU A 398 2.40 11.28 -15.50
C LEU A 398 3.73 12.01 -15.33
N THR A 399 4.77 11.30 -14.87
CA THR A 399 6.09 11.89 -14.60
C THR A 399 7.21 10.95 -15.03
N ALA A 400 8.38 11.49 -15.40
CA ALA A 400 9.57 10.69 -15.68
C ALA A 400 10.21 10.21 -14.37
N MET A 401 10.84 9.03 -14.40
CA MET A 401 11.43 8.36 -13.24
C MET A 401 12.53 9.18 -12.54
N ASP A 402 13.19 10.09 -13.24
CA ASP A 402 14.34 10.88 -12.75
C ASP A 402 14.02 12.35 -12.45
N ASP A 403 12.77 12.78 -12.50
CA ASP A 403 12.37 14.18 -12.33
C ASP A 403 11.67 14.44 -10.99
N GLU A 404 12.47 14.40 -9.92
CA GLU A 404 12.01 14.70 -8.55
C GLU A 404 11.43 16.11 -8.40
N VAL A 405 12.02 17.09 -9.11
CA VAL A 405 11.60 18.50 -9.00
C VAL A 405 10.20 18.69 -9.57
N THR A 406 9.91 18.08 -10.70
CA THR A 406 8.61 18.22 -11.38
C THR A 406 7.54 17.35 -10.72
N THR A 407 7.91 16.17 -10.22
CA THR A 407 7.01 15.31 -9.43
C THR A 407 6.59 16.01 -8.14
N ARG A 408 7.53 16.56 -7.39
CA ARG A 408 7.27 17.33 -6.16
C ARG A 408 6.38 18.55 -6.45
N ALA A 409 6.69 19.30 -7.50
CA ALA A 409 5.87 20.43 -7.89
C ALA A 409 4.44 20.01 -8.29
N GLY A 410 4.24 18.86 -8.96
CA GLY A 410 2.91 18.33 -9.29
C GLY A 410 2.04 18.12 -8.05
N PHE A 411 2.61 17.60 -6.98
CA PHE A 411 1.91 17.40 -5.70
C PHE A 411 1.66 18.71 -4.95
N GLU A 412 2.65 19.60 -4.84
CA GLU A 412 2.50 20.91 -4.23
C GLU A 412 1.36 21.73 -4.90
N PHE A 413 1.14 21.49 -6.18
CA PHE A 413 0.05 22.14 -6.94
C PHE A 413 -1.24 21.32 -6.99
N GLY A 414 -1.38 20.25 -6.18
CA GLY A 414 -2.64 19.59 -5.92
C GLY A 414 -3.01 18.47 -6.92
N ALA A 415 -2.06 17.72 -7.43
CA ALA A 415 -2.35 16.43 -8.10
C ALA A 415 -3.08 15.49 -7.15
N THR A 416 -4.00 14.67 -7.69
CA THR A 416 -4.76 13.70 -6.89
C THR A 416 -3.99 12.39 -6.72
N ASP A 417 -3.21 12.02 -7.76
CA ASP A 417 -2.37 10.82 -7.79
C ASP A 417 -1.29 11.00 -8.88
N TYR A 418 -0.29 10.12 -8.92
CA TYR A 418 0.72 10.16 -9.97
C TYR A 418 1.09 8.74 -10.43
N LEU A 419 1.72 8.67 -11.61
CA LEU A 419 2.24 7.44 -12.20
C LEU A 419 3.53 7.74 -12.95
N THR A 420 4.60 7.01 -12.63
CA THR A 420 5.90 7.18 -13.27
C THR A 420 5.95 6.50 -14.64
N LYS A 421 6.56 7.17 -15.61
CA LYS A 421 6.89 6.60 -16.93
C LYS A 421 8.24 5.84 -16.84
N PRO A 422 8.35 4.63 -17.45
CA PRO A 422 7.32 3.91 -18.19
C PRO A 422 6.30 3.22 -17.27
N PHE A 423 5.04 3.19 -17.66
CA PHE A 423 3.97 2.51 -16.95
C PHE A 423 3.29 1.45 -17.82
N SER A 424 2.61 0.49 -17.19
CA SER A 424 1.81 -0.51 -17.88
C SER A 424 0.34 -0.11 -17.96
N ILE A 425 -0.39 -0.69 -18.93
CA ILE A 425 -1.85 -0.53 -19.08
C ILE A 425 -2.59 -0.77 -17.76
N PRO A 426 -2.37 -1.89 -17.03
CA PRO A 426 -3.05 -2.13 -15.76
C PRO A 426 -2.75 -1.12 -14.66
N GLN A 427 -1.51 -0.60 -14.60
CA GLN A 427 -1.13 0.40 -13.60
C GLN A 427 -1.91 1.70 -13.79
N LEU A 428 -2.01 2.21 -15.03
CA LEU A 428 -2.79 3.41 -15.32
C LEU A 428 -4.28 3.19 -15.01
N ALA A 429 -4.86 2.08 -15.48
CA ALA A 429 -6.25 1.74 -15.24
C ALA A 429 -6.59 1.66 -13.74
N ALA A 430 -5.75 1.01 -12.93
CA ALA A 430 -5.94 0.90 -11.48
C ALA A 430 -5.88 2.27 -10.79
N ARG A 431 -4.92 3.15 -11.13
CA ARG A 431 -4.81 4.51 -10.57
C ARG A 431 -6.01 5.38 -10.91
N VAL A 432 -6.44 5.35 -12.17
CA VAL A 432 -7.62 6.10 -12.63
C VAL A 432 -8.88 5.60 -11.93
N ARG A 433 -9.08 4.29 -11.82
CA ARG A 433 -10.21 3.68 -11.12
C ARG A 433 -10.25 4.10 -9.64
N ALA A 434 -9.11 4.07 -8.95
CA ALA A 434 -8.99 4.51 -7.56
C ALA A 434 -9.35 6.01 -7.40
N CYS A 435 -8.91 6.88 -8.32
CA CYS A 435 -9.24 8.30 -8.29
C CYS A 435 -10.74 8.56 -8.53
N LEU A 436 -11.35 7.87 -9.50
CA LEU A 436 -12.79 7.99 -9.79
C LEU A 436 -13.66 7.49 -8.62
N GLN A 437 -13.27 6.41 -7.96
CA GLN A 437 -13.96 5.90 -6.78
C GLN A 437 -13.94 6.89 -5.63
N ARG A 438 -12.82 7.56 -5.41
CA ARG A 438 -12.67 8.61 -4.39
C ARG A 438 -13.59 9.80 -4.66
N SER A 439 -13.61 10.27 -5.91
CA SER A 439 -14.45 11.41 -6.31
C SER A 439 -15.94 11.11 -6.23
N ALA A 440 -16.36 9.89 -6.57
CA ALA A 440 -17.77 9.46 -6.47
C ALA A 440 -18.29 9.38 -5.03
N LYS A 441 -17.38 9.21 -4.05
CA LYS A 441 -17.72 9.14 -2.60
C LYS A 441 -17.71 10.49 -1.89
N GLY A 442 -17.47 11.60 -2.60
CA GLY A 442 -17.46 12.95 -2.00
C GLY A 442 -16.29 13.18 -1.03
N VAL A 443 -15.23 12.38 -1.12
CA VAL A 443 -14.01 12.54 -0.34
C VAL A 443 -13.00 13.25 -1.25
N THR A 444 -12.99 14.57 -1.18
CA THR A 444 -11.89 15.42 -1.68
C THR A 444 -10.88 15.62 -0.56
#